data_82a3b1e163830a1ae9666b39b9fd1ee6
#
_entry.id   82a3b1e163830a1ae9666b39b9fd1ee6
#
_cell.length_a   1.000
_cell.length_b   1.000
_cell.length_c   1.000
_cell.angle_alpha   90.00
_cell.angle_beta   90.00
_cell.angle_gamma   90.00
#
_symmetry.space_group_name_H-M   'P 1'
#
loop_
_entity.id
_entity.type
_entity.pdbx_description
1 polymer ?
#
loop_
_entity_poly.entity_id
_entity_poly.type
_entity_poly.pdbx_seq_one_letter_code
_entity_poly.pdbx_strand_id
1 'polypeptide(L)'
;MKRSLGILIVDDDTLFTASLSDFLESQGFAVTLAQDGAEGLALFEQQRAHIVLLDQRLPDTGGIDVCRRILESGPNTKVILMTAYATVPYAVEAMQAGAFDYLSKPFELEELLIAVRMAEKSVRLEGRLRVREYERKKEKETKKLIGSSEAMHRIREQMKLAAASEANVLITGETGVGKNVVAEGIHDLQTRRENLITINCSTVPENLMEAEYFGHEKGVFTGAESRREGIFELANGGTLILDEIGEIPLHLQSKLLTVLEDKRIRRIGSGRSFPVDVRIIATTNQELERNIEEKRFRQDLYYRLAVFHMHIPPLRHHAEDVPEIAGFFLNRFTRPPTAIPDEQMARMKAYPWPGNVRELRNVIERACLLRRGNRIEPADLLWTAPMPARPETPSKGPSAILPLEQMAEAHIREAVRACSGNKSRAARLLGISLSTLKRKLRKIERPEQGQNGPIGSL
;
A
#
# COMPACT_ATOMS: atom_id res chain seq x y z
N MET A 1 22.67 1.03 18.27
CA MET A 1 23.73 0.02 18.41
C MET A 1 23.36 -1.18 17.54
N LYS A 2 24.18 -1.54 16.54
CA LYS A 2 24.00 -2.79 15.78
C LYS A 2 24.24 -3.95 16.76
N ARG A 3 23.25 -4.80 17.01
CA ARG A 3 23.47 -6.04 17.77
C ARG A 3 24.54 -6.85 17.04
N SER A 4 25.66 -7.17 17.72
CA SER A 4 26.67 -8.10 17.22
C SER A 4 26.03 -9.49 17.09
N LEU A 5 26.34 -10.20 16.00
CA LEU A 5 25.88 -11.59 15.83
C LEU A 5 26.68 -12.48 16.77
N GLY A 6 25.98 -13.38 17.46
CA GLY A 6 26.64 -14.38 18.32
C GLY A 6 27.20 -15.55 17.48
N ILE A 7 28.44 -15.90 17.76
CA ILE A 7 29.14 -17.06 17.20
C ILE A 7 29.42 -18.03 18.36
N LEU A 8 29.08 -19.30 18.20
CA LEU A 8 29.47 -20.39 19.08
C LEU A 8 30.62 -21.19 18.39
N ILE A 9 31.74 -21.38 19.05
CA ILE A 9 32.83 -22.23 18.59
C ILE A 9 32.83 -23.48 19.45
N VAL A 10 32.78 -24.65 18.82
CA VAL A 10 32.79 -25.97 19.48
C VAL A 10 33.97 -26.73 18.95
N ASP A 11 35.02 -26.88 19.76
CA ASP A 11 36.29 -27.52 19.38
C ASP A 11 37.08 -27.81 20.67
N ASP A 12 37.73 -28.97 20.79
CA ASP A 12 38.45 -29.39 21.97
C ASP A 12 39.88 -28.78 22.06
N ASP A 13 40.40 -28.19 20.96
CA ASP A 13 41.65 -27.45 20.98
C ASP A 13 41.47 -26.05 21.56
N THR A 14 41.79 -25.93 22.86
CA THR A 14 41.62 -24.67 23.61
C THR A 14 42.53 -23.53 23.12
N LEU A 15 43.72 -23.82 22.57
CA LEU A 15 44.63 -22.79 22.05
C LEU A 15 44.10 -22.27 20.71
N PHE A 16 43.64 -23.18 19.87
CA PHE A 16 43.06 -22.86 18.58
C PHE A 16 41.79 -22.03 18.74
N THR A 17 40.86 -22.46 19.62
CA THR A 17 39.60 -21.73 19.87
C THR A 17 39.82 -20.36 20.51
N ALA A 18 40.81 -20.20 21.39
CA ALA A 18 41.16 -18.89 21.95
C ALA A 18 41.64 -17.92 20.87
N SER A 19 42.52 -18.40 19.97
CA SER A 19 43.01 -17.58 18.84
C SER A 19 41.88 -17.16 17.90
N LEU A 20 40.96 -18.09 17.57
CA LEU A 20 39.79 -17.78 16.73
C LEU A 20 38.83 -16.78 17.42
N SER A 21 38.64 -16.93 18.73
CA SER A 21 37.81 -16.02 19.51
C SER A 21 38.35 -14.59 19.47
N ASP A 22 39.63 -14.41 19.80
CA ASP A 22 40.27 -13.09 19.79
C ASP A 22 40.18 -12.43 18.41
N PHE A 23 40.39 -13.20 17.35
CA PHE A 23 40.26 -12.71 15.98
C PHE A 23 38.85 -12.30 15.64
N LEU A 24 37.83 -13.14 15.89
CA LEU A 24 36.43 -12.86 15.57
C LEU A 24 35.87 -11.74 16.42
N GLU A 25 36.24 -11.60 17.70
CA GLU A 25 35.89 -10.49 18.56
C GLU A 25 36.45 -9.17 18.03
N SER A 26 37.70 -9.18 17.53
CA SER A 26 38.29 -8.02 16.86
C SER A 26 37.50 -7.59 15.62
N GLN A 27 36.81 -8.51 14.96
CA GLN A 27 35.91 -8.25 13.81
C GLN A 27 34.48 -7.84 14.22
N GLY A 28 34.20 -7.75 15.53
CA GLY A 28 32.95 -7.25 16.10
C GLY A 28 31.87 -8.32 16.30
N PHE A 29 32.23 -9.59 16.35
CA PHE A 29 31.32 -10.67 16.73
C PHE A 29 31.34 -10.89 18.24
N ALA A 30 30.24 -11.46 18.78
CA ALA A 30 30.21 -11.93 20.17
C ALA A 30 30.47 -13.44 20.14
N VAL A 31 31.56 -13.90 20.76
CA VAL A 31 32.00 -15.29 20.69
C VAL A 31 31.73 -16.01 21.99
N THR A 32 31.30 -17.27 21.91
CA THR A 32 31.16 -18.21 23.03
C THR A 32 31.90 -19.48 22.65
N LEU A 33 32.60 -20.09 23.60
CA LEU A 33 33.43 -21.29 23.41
C LEU A 33 32.80 -22.49 24.11
N ALA A 34 32.92 -23.65 23.49
CA ALA A 34 32.62 -24.97 24.07
C ALA A 34 33.71 -25.96 23.68
N GLN A 35 34.05 -26.89 24.58
CA GLN A 35 35.15 -27.84 24.40
C GLN A 35 34.69 -29.23 23.93
N ASP A 36 33.36 -29.52 24.04
CA ASP A 36 32.77 -30.76 23.57
C ASP A 36 31.35 -30.53 23.02
N GLY A 37 30.78 -31.56 22.42
CA GLY A 37 29.46 -31.51 21.80
C GLY A 37 28.35 -31.30 22.78
N ALA A 38 28.41 -31.86 23.98
CA ALA A 38 27.40 -31.73 25.02
C ALA A 38 27.32 -30.30 25.56
N GLU A 39 28.49 -29.68 25.87
CA GLU A 39 28.60 -28.28 26.24
C GLU A 39 28.13 -27.38 25.12
N GLY A 40 28.57 -27.65 23.86
CA GLY A 40 28.16 -26.92 22.67
C GLY A 40 26.65 -26.88 22.49
N LEU A 41 25.97 -28.00 22.63
CA LEU A 41 24.50 -28.08 22.54
C LEU A 41 23.82 -27.33 23.69
N ALA A 42 24.33 -27.46 24.93
CA ALA A 42 23.77 -26.76 26.08
C ALA A 42 23.88 -25.24 25.96
N LEU A 43 25.04 -24.74 25.54
CA LEU A 43 25.25 -23.31 25.31
C LEU A 43 24.42 -22.81 24.13
N PHE A 44 24.26 -23.61 23.08
CA PHE A 44 23.40 -23.26 21.95
C PHE A 44 21.93 -23.12 22.36
N GLU A 45 21.42 -24.01 23.20
CA GLU A 45 20.05 -23.91 23.71
C GLU A 45 19.80 -22.66 24.56
N GLN A 46 20.80 -22.25 25.34
CA GLN A 46 20.73 -21.06 26.19
C GLN A 46 20.82 -19.75 25.41
N GLN A 47 21.74 -19.65 24.46
CA GLN A 47 22.10 -18.37 23.83
C GLN A 47 21.62 -18.23 22.39
N ARG A 48 21.23 -19.33 21.72
CA ARG A 48 20.76 -19.34 20.32
C ARG A 48 21.72 -18.61 19.38
N ALA A 49 22.97 -19.06 19.33
CA ALA A 49 23.98 -18.48 18.44
C ALA A 49 23.50 -18.47 16.98
N HIS A 50 23.84 -17.42 16.26
CA HIS A 50 23.48 -17.25 14.85
C HIS A 50 24.36 -18.05 13.90
N ILE A 51 25.63 -18.20 14.27
CA ILE A 51 26.65 -18.93 13.53
C ILE A 51 27.30 -19.91 14.50
N VAL A 52 27.58 -21.11 14.06
CA VAL A 52 28.32 -22.11 14.83
C VAL A 52 29.48 -22.58 14.02
N LEU A 53 30.69 -22.44 14.57
CA LEU A 53 31.91 -23.05 14.07
C LEU A 53 32.08 -24.36 14.85
N LEU A 54 32.07 -25.48 14.16
CA LEU A 54 31.99 -26.79 14.77
C LEU A 54 33.07 -27.73 14.28
N ASP A 55 33.88 -28.20 15.20
CA ASP A 55 34.86 -29.24 14.83
C ASP A 55 34.14 -30.55 14.48
N GLN A 56 34.72 -31.26 13.52
CA GLN A 56 34.20 -32.54 13.06
C GLN A 56 34.40 -33.64 14.10
N ARG A 57 35.48 -33.60 14.87
CA ARG A 57 35.86 -34.61 15.85
C ARG A 57 35.87 -34.00 17.24
N LEU A 58 34.85 -34.24 17.98
CA LEU A 58 34.77 -33.87 19.38
C LEU A 58 35.02 -35.07 20.28
N PRO A 59 35.45 -34.86 21.52
CA PRO A 59 35.83 -35.95 22.40
C PRO A 59 34.67 -36.89 22.79
N ASP A 60 33.44 -36.37 22.73
CA ASP A 60 32.20 -37.05 23.17
C ASP A 60 31.31 -37.49 22.00
N THR A 61 31.35 -36.84 20.86
CA THR A 61 30.43 -37.08 19.74
C THR A 61 31.01 -36.60 18.38
N GLY A 62 30.39 -37.05 17.29
CA GLY A 62 30.73 -36.54 15.96
C GLY A 62 30.12 -35.16 15.67
N GLY A 63 30.89 -34.23 15.07
CA GLY A 63 30.43 -32.90 14.74
C GLY A 63 29.17 -32.89 13.81
N ILE A 64 29.05 -33.88 12.92
CA ILE A 64 27.86 -34.00 12.04
C ILE A 64 26.60 -34.27 12.85
N ASP A 65 26.64 -35.05 13.90
CA ASP A 65 25.49 -35.33 14.76
C ASP A 65 25.12 -34.12 15.59
N VAL A 66 26.11 -33.36 16.09
CA VAL A 66 25.89 -32.05 16.74
C VAL A 66 25.26 -31.06 15.77
N CYS A 67 25.77 -31.00 14.52
CA CYS A 67 25.21 -30.13 13.46
C CYS A 67 23.71 -30.41 13.25
N ARG A 68 23.31 -31.68 13.07
CA ARG A 68 21.90 -32.06 12.90
C ARG A 68 21.03 -31.60 14.08
N ARG A 69 21.48 -31.85 15.33
CA ARG A 69 20.75 -31.45 16.54
C ARG A 69 20.62 -29.93 16.68
N ILE A 70 21.68 -29.18 16.35
CA ILE A 70 21.64 -27.71 16.33
C ILE A 70 20.59 -27.22 15.31
N LEU A 71 20.58 -27.76 14.10
CA LEU A 71 19.67 -27.36 13.04
C LEU A 71 18.23 -27.77 13.29
N GLU A 72 17.97 -28.90 13.96
CA GLU A 72 16.64 -29.29 14.41
C GLU A 72 16.05 -28.30 15.43
N SER A 73 16.88 -27.84 16.39
CA SER A 73 16.44 -26.89 17.42
C SER A 73 16.51 -25.43 16.99
N GLY A 74 17.37 -25.10 16.02
CA GLY A 74 17.60 -23.75 15.47
C GLY A 74 17.76 -23.74 13.95
N PRO A 75 16.69 -23.93 13.16
CA PRO A 75 16.78 -24.13 11.70
C PRO A 75 17.36 -22.93 10.92
N ASN A 76 17.61 -21.83 11.59
CA ASN A 76 18.13 -20.60 10.99
C ASN A 76 19.60 -20.36 11.31
N THR A 77 20.19 -21.18 12.16
CA THR A 77 21.60 -21.13 12.51
C THR A 77 22.44 -21.58 11.33
N LYS A 78 23.55 -20.91 11.07
CA LYS A 78 24.50 -21.30 10.03
C LYS A 78 25.63 -22.06 10.70
N VAL A 79 25.72 -23.36 10.42
CA VAL A 79 26.78 -24.22 10.96
C VAL A 79 27.91 -24.33 9.90
N ILE A 80 29.10 -23.96 10.28
CA ILE A 80 30.32 -24.12 9.48
C ILE A 80 31.13 -25.22 10.15
N LEU A 81 31.31 -26.33 9.45
CA LEU A 81 32.09 -27.47 9.95
C LEU A 81 33.61 -27.25 9.69
N MET A 82 34.44 -27.47 10.70
CA MET A 82 35.89 -27.43 10.61
C MET A 82 36.44 -28.86 10.64
N THR A 83 37.32 -29.22 9.74
CA THR A 83 37.84 -30.61 9.64
C THR A 83 39.30 -30.66 9.28
N ALA A 84 40.07 -31.54 9.94
CA ALA A 84 41.43 -31.88 9.56
C ALA A 84 41.52 -32.87 8.36
N TYR A 85 40.36 -33.45 7.96
CA TYR A 85 40.29 -34.47 6.91
C TYR A 85 39.31 -34.03 5.80
N ALA A 86 39.75 -33.12 4.96
CA ALA A 86 38.94 -32.65 3.83
C ALA A 86 38.89 -33.70 2.72
N THR A 87 38.01 -34.67 2.83
CA THR A 87 37.70 -35.62 1.75
C THR A 87 36.36 -35.30 1.13
N VAL A 88 36.21 -35.53 -0.18
CA VAL A 88 34.96 -35.29 -0.88
C VAL A 88 33.75 -35.98 -0.21
N PRO A 89 33.80 -37.23 0.26
CA PRO A 89 32.70 -37.87 0.97
C PRO A 89 32.25 -37.12 2.21
N TYR A 90 33.16 -36.61 3.03
CA TYR A 90 32.83 -35.85 4.25
C TYR A 90 32.19 -34.47 3.95
N ALA A 91 32.72 -33.79 2.92
CA ALA A 91 32.09 -32.53 2.50
C ALA A 91 30.64 -32.76 2.05
N VAL A 92 30.37 -33.83 1.29
CA VAL A 92 29.01 -34.19 0.87
C VAL A 92 28.15 -34.54 2.07
N GLU A 93 28.64 -35.32 3.05
CA GLU A 93 27.90 -35.68 4.25
C GLU A 93 27.58 -34.46 5.12
N ALA A 94 28.51 -33.52 5.28
CA ALA A 94 28.34 -32.26 5.97
C ALA A 94 27.20 -31.41 5.33
N MET A 95 27.24 -31.28 4.01
CA MET A 95 26.19 -30.54 3.29
C MET A 95 24.83 -31.25 3.35
N GLN A 96 24.79 -32.59 3.29
CA GLN A 96 23.56 -33.36 3.46
C GLN A 96 22.99 -33.26 4.89
N ALA A 97 23.86 -33.07 5.91
CA ALA A 97 23.44 -32.80 7.28
C ALA A 97 22.88 -31.37 7.47
N GLY A 98 22.97 -30.50 6.44
CA GLY A 98 22.48 -29.14 6.47
C GLY A 98 23.51 -28.08 6.87
N ALA A 99 24.80 -28.43 6.93
CA ALA A 99 25.84 -27.44 7.18
C ALA A 99 25.80 -26.33 6.12
N PHE A 100 26.06 -25.09 6.54
CA PHE A 100 26.13 -23.93 5.66
C PHE A 100 27.41 -23.94 4.80
N ASP A 101 28.52 -24.34 5.41
CA ASP A 101 29.83 -24.43 4.76
C ASP A 101 30.73 -25.39 5.53
N TYR A 102 31.89 -25.73 4.96
CA TYR A 102 32.93 -26.47 5.67
C TYR A 102 34.32 -25.87 5.40
N LEU A 103 35.22 -25.94 6.36
CA LEU A 103 36.59 -25.45 6.28
C LEU A 103 37.60 -26.58 6.58
N SER A 104 38.64 -26.68 5.78
CA SER A 104 39.71 -27.68 5.96
C SER A 104 40.84 -27.12 6.83
N LYS A 105 41.10 -27.74 7.98
CA LYS A 105 42.24 -27.40 8.82
C LYS A 105 43.56 -27.99 8.20
N PRO A 106 44.68 -27.22 8.14
CA PRO A 106 44.80 -25.82 8.53
C PRO A 106 44.19 -24.86 7.49
N PHE A 107 43.53 -23.79 7.95
CA PHE A 107 43.03 -22.72 7.10
C PHE A 107 43.57 -21.36 7.57
N GLU A 108 43.60 -20.40 6.66
CA GLU A 108 43.95 -19.02 7.00
C GLU A 108 42.78 -18.28 7.65
N LEU A 109 43.08 -17.31 8.53
CA LEU A 109 42.02 -16.53 9.22
C LEU A 109 41.14 -15.75 8.24
N GLU A 110 41.69 -15.37 7.08
CA GLU A 110 40.94 -14.75 5.99
C GLU A 110 39.87 -15.67 5.39
N GLU A 111 40.17 -16.98 5.22
CA GLU A 111 39.20 -17.99 4.71
C GLU A 111 38.03 -18.14 5.70
N LEU A 112 38.37 -18.28 7.00
CA LEU A 112 37.36 -18.31 8.04
C LEU A 112 36.48 -17.07 8.02
N LEU A 113 37.10 -15.88 7.91
CA LEU A 113 36.36 -14.62 7.89
C LEU A 113 35.39 -14.52 6.70
N ILE A 114 35.81 -15.00 5.53
CA ILE A 114 34.97 -15.05 4.33
C ILE A 114 33.74 -15.93 4.59
N ALA A 115 33.94 -17.16 5.10
CA ALA A 115 32.84 -18.07 5.40
C ALA A 115 31.88 -17.49 6.45
N VAL A 116 32.40 -16.90 7.53
CA VAL A 116 31.60 -16.24 8.59
C VAL A 116 30.84 -15.03 8.04
N ARG A 117 31.44 -14.20 7.17
CA ARG A 117 30.77 -13.07 6.54
C ARG A 117 29.68 -13.51 5.57
N MET A 118 29.83 -14.60 4.86
CA MET A 118 28.81 -15.20 4.02
C MET A 118 27.64 -15.70 4.87
N ALA A 119 27.93 -16.40 5.98
CA ALA A 119 26.92 -16.82 6.94
C ALA A 119 26.17 -15.63 7.57
N GLU A 120 26.90 -14.58 7.98
CA GLU A 120 26.30 -13.31 8.47
C GLU A 120 25.32 -12.70 7.47
N LYS A 121 25.76 -12.60 6.19
CA LYS A 121 24.90 -12.06 5.12
C LYS A 121 23.63 -12.87 4.92
N SER A 122 23.74 -14.21 4.95
CA SER A 122 22.60 -15.13 4.86
C SER A 122 21.63 -14.96 6.02
N VAL A 123 22.11 -14.96 7.28
CA VAL A 123 21.29 -14.74 8.48
C VAL A 123 20.55 -13.40 8.42
N ARG A 124 21.25 -12.33 8.01
CA ARG A 124 20.63 -10.98 7.89
C ARG A 124 19.58 -10.92 6.79
N LEU A 125 19.82 -11.60 5.66
CA LEU A 125 18.87 -11.62 4.54
C LEU A 125 17.59 -12.39 4.92
N GLU A 126 17.74 -13.57 5.49
CA GLU A 126 16.63 -14.40 5.97
C GLU A 126 15.81 -13.68 7.06
N GLY A 127 16.50 -13.00 7.99
CA GLY A 127 15.84 -12.19 9.01
C GLY A 127 14.99 -11.06 8.39
N ARG A 128 15.50 -10.38 7.35
CA ARG A 128 14.75 -9.34 6.62
C ARG A 128 13.55 -9.90 5.87
N LEU A 129 13.70 -11.06 5.23
CA LEU A 129 12.60 -11.73 4.54
C LEU A 129 11.48 -12.12 5.50
N ARG A 130 11.81 -12.67 6.69
CA ARG A 130 10.81 -13.01 7.71
C ARG A 130 10.05 -11.80 8.26
N VAL A 131 10.77 -10.71 8.53
CA VAL A 131 10.12 -9.46 8.97
C VAL A 131 9.14 -9.00 7.90
N ARG A 132 9.53 -9.00 6.62
CA ARG A 132 8.65 -8.67 5.50
C ARG A 132 7.46 -9.62 5.37
N GLU A 133 7.68 -10.93 5.51
CA GLU A 133 6.59 -11.92 5.48
C GLU A 133 5.63 -11.74 6.65
N TYR A 134 6.14 -11.47 7.85
CA TYR A 134 5.31 -11.17 9.02
C TYR A 134 4.50 -9.88 8.83
N GLU A 135 5.14 -8.82 8.34
CA GLU A 135 4.46 -7.56 8.00
C GLU A 135 3.40 -7.80 6.93
N ARG A 136 3.70 -8.55 5.88
CA ARG A 136 2.76 -8.93 4.81
C ARG A 136 1.59 -9.76 5.33
N LYS A 137 1.83 -10.74 6.21
CA LYS A 137 0.76 -11.51 6.87
C LYS A 137 -0.13 -10.60 7.72
N LYS A 138 0.46 -9.73 8.51
CA LYS A 138 -0.25 -8.75 9.35
C LYS A 138 -1.04 -7.75 8.49
N GLU A 139 -0.48 -7.30 7.37
CA GLU A 139 -1.18 -6.46 6.40
C GLU A 139 -2.35 -7.21 5.75
N LYS A 140 -2.17 -8.48 5.36
CA LYS A 140 -3.27 -9.32 4.81
C LYS A 140 -4.42 -9.50 5.80
N GLU A 141 -4.13 -9.73 7.08
CA GLU A 141 -5.16 -9.78 8.12
C GLU A 141 -5.93 -8.45 8.27
N THR A 142 -5.31 -7.35 7.92
CA THR A 142 -5.90 -6.01 8.01
C THR A 142 -6.65 -5.56 6.76
N LYS A 143 -6.46 -6.25 5.65
CA LYS A 143 -7.07 -5.97 4.34
C LYS A 143 -8.18 -6.99 4.01
N LYS A 144 -9.04 -7.30 4.98
CA LYS A 144 -10.21 -8.16 4.72
C LYS A 144 -11.35 -7.33 4.13
N LEU A 145 -12.01 -7.89 3.12
CA LEU A 145 -13.26 -7.35 2.61
C LEU A 145 -14.37 -7.67 3.61
N ILE A 146 -14.84 -6.64 4.32
CA ILE A 146 -15.81 -6.72 5.41
C ILE A 146 -17.17 -6.23 4.92
N GLY A 147 -18.23 -6.79 5.48
CA GLY A 147 -19.62 -6.46 5.19
C GLY A 147 -20.42 -7.70 4.83
N SER A 148 -21.64 -7.76 5.33
CA SER A 148 -22.61 -8.86 5.13
C SER A 148 -23.79 -8.45 4.23
N SER A 149 -23.77 -7.22 3.70
CA SER A 149 -24.81 -6.73 2.79
C SER A 149 -24.86 -7.51 1.47
N GLU A 150 -26.00 -7.47 0.82
CA GLU A 150 -26.23 -8.05 -0.51
C GLU A 150 -25.22 -7.50 -1.54
N ALA A 151 -24.89 -6.20 -1.45
CA ALA A 151 -23.87 -5.58 -2.30
C ALA A 151 -22.51 -6.25 -2.13
N MET A 152 -22.08 -6.49 -0.89
CA MET A 152 -20.80 -7.13 -0.59
C MET A 152 -20.79 -8.62 -0.94
N HIS A 153 -21.93 -9.30 -0.84
CA HIS A 153 -22.08 -10.67 -1.34
C HIS A 153 -21.85 -10.74 -2.86
N ARG A 154 -22.45 -9.85 -3.63
CA ARG A 154 -22.25 -9.78 -5.09
C ARG A 154 -20.78 -9.50 -5.45
N ILE A 155 -20.12 -8.61 -4.74
CA ILE A 155 -18.69 -8.35 -4.96
C ILE A 155 -17.85 -9.61 -4.70
N ARG A 156 -18.11 -10.37 -3.62
CA ARG A 156 -17.39 -11.63 -3.35
C ARG A 156 -17.61 -12.68 -4.44
N GLU A 157 -18.83 -12.82 -4.97
CA GLU A 157 -19.10 -13.73 -6.10
C GLU A 157 -18.37 -13.29 -7.36
N GLN A 158 -18.37 -11.99 -7.68
CA GLN A 158 -17.60 -11.46 -8.81
C GLN A 158 -16.10 -11.68 -8.63
N MET A 159 -15.55 -11.51 -7.40
CA MET A 159 -14.15 -11.82 -7.10
C MET A 159 -13.81 -13.29 -7.39
N LYS A 160 -14.67 -14.24 -6.99
CA LYS A 160 -14.46 -15.67 -7.27
C LYS A 160 -14.46 -15.96 -8.79
N LEU A 161 -15.40 -15.38 -9.54
CA LEU A 161 -15.45 -15.50 -11.00
C LEU A 161 -14.20 -14.89 -11.65
N ALA A 162 -13.80 -13.69 -11.23
CA ALA A 162 -12.60 -13.05 -11.71
C ALA A 162 -11.35 -13.88 -11.39
N ALA A 163 -11.24 -14.47 -10.20
CA ALA A 163 -10.11 -15.30 -9.80
C ALA A 163 -9.99 -16.61 -10.59
N ALA A 164 -11.11 -17.18 -11.02
CA ALA A 164 -11.14 -18.38 -11.85
C ALA A 164 -10.68 -18.14 -13.30
N SER A 165 -10.60 -16.89 -13.75
CA SER A 165 -10.23 -16.47 -15.09
C SER A 165 -8.83 -15.86 -15.12
N GLU A 166 -8.12 -15.98 -16.25
CA GLU A 166 -6.86 -15.24 -16.53
C GLU A 166 -7.10 -13.87 -17.18
N ALA A 167 -8.36 -13.46 -17.34
CA ALA A 167 -8.71 -12.18 -17.94
C ALA A 167 -8.24 -11.00 -17.09
N ASN A 168 -7.95 -9.88 -17.76
CA ASN A 168 -7.70 -8.61 -17.08
C ASN A 168 -8.97 -8.15 -16.38
N VAL A 169 -8.80 -7.48 -15.23
CA VAL A 169 -9.90 -6.98 -14.40
C VAL A 169 -9.78 -5.47 -14.26
N LEU A 170 -10.86 -4.75 -14.53
CA LEU A 170 -10.99 -3.34 -14.22
C LEU A 170 -11.94 -3.17 -13.03
N ILE A 171 -11.47 -2.54 -11.97
CA ILE A 171 -12.25 -2.25 -10.76
C ILE A 171 -12.48 -0.74 -10.66
N THR A 172 -13.73 -0.31 -10.73
CA THR A 172 -14.12 1.09 -10.61
C THR A 172 -14.86 1.36 -9.31
N GLY A 173 -14.86 2.60 -8.85
CA GLY A 173 -15.58 3.04 -7.65
C GLY A 173 -14.91 4.24 -6.99
N GLU A 174 -15.65 4.89 -6.10
CA GLU A 174 -15.18 6.09 -5.40
C GLU A 174 -13.88 5.86 -4.61
N THR A 175 -13.19 6.95 -4.29
CA THR A 175 -12.01 6.89 -3.41
C THR A 175 -12.39 6.34 -2.03
N GLY A 176 -11.60 5.39 -1.52
CA GLY A 176 -11.78 4.84 -0.18
C GLY A 176 -12.80 3.71 -0.04
N VAL A 177 -13.43 3.22 -1.13
CA VAL A 177 -14.38 2.08 -1.10
C VAL A 177 -13.71 0.70 -0.90
N GLY A 178 -12.38 0.60 -1.07
CA GLY A 178 -11.65 -0.65 -0.89
C GLY A 178 -11.25 -1.35 -2.20
N LYS A 179 -11.13 -0.64 -3.33
CA LYS A 179 -10.72 -1.22 -4.64
C LYS A 179 -9.48 -2.11 -4.53
N ASN A 180 -8.44 -1.65 -3.81
CA ASN A 180 -7.21 -2.42 -3.64
C ASN A 180 -7.40 -3.69 -2.80
N VAL A 181 -8.31 -3.66 -1.80
CA VAL A 181 -8.66 -4.86 -1.01
C VAL A 181 -9.32 -5.91 -1.91
N VAL A 182 -10.19 -5.48 -2.81
CA VAL A 182 -10.83 -6.38 -3.80
C VAL A 182 -9.79 -6.90 -4.80
N ALA A 183 -8.90 -6.05 -5.32
CA ALA A 183 -7.86 -6.45 -6.26
C ALA A 183 -6.89 -7.48 -5.65
N GLU A 184 -6.40 -7.23 -4.42
CA GLU A 184 -5.55 -8.18 -3.68
C GLU A 184 -6.31 -9.46 -3.36
N GLY A 185 -7.60 -9.36 -2.98
CA GLY A 185 -8.46 -10.52 -2.73
C GLY A 185 -8.68 -11.40 -3.96
N ILE A 186 -8.81 -10.82 -5.15
CA ILE A 186 -8.87 -11.58 -6.41
C ILE A 186 -7.57 -12.36 -6.63
N HIS A 187 -6.41 -11.73 -6.40
CA HIS A 187 -5.12 -12.41 -6.49
C HIS A 187 -4.99 -13.54 -5.47
N ASP A 188 -5.38 -13.32 -4.21
CA ASP A 188 -5.28 -14.32 -3.14
C ASP A 188 -6.20 -15.54 -3.37
N LEU A 189 -7.28 -15.38 -4.13
CA LEU A 189 -8.17 -16.47 -4.54
C LEU A 189 -7.63 -17.29 -5.74
N GLN A 190 -6.58 -16.82 -6.41
CA GLN A 190 -5.95 -17.53 -7.51
C GLN A 190 -5.02 -18.63 -7.01
N THR A 191 -5.00 -19.77 -7.70
CA THR A 191 -4.13 -20.90 -7.36
C THR A 191 -2.84 -20.98 -8.18
N ARG A 192 -2.73 -20.18 -9.25
CA ARG A 192 -1.67 -20.34 -10.27
C ARG A 192 -0.58 -19.28 -10.24
N ARG A 193 -0.77 -18.14 -9.57
CA ARG A 193 0.16 -17.00 -9.61
C ARG A 193 0.58 -16.62 -8.19
N GLU A 194 1.87 -16.78 -7.90
CA GLU A 194 2.40 -16.53 -6.55
C GLU A 194 2.81 -15.08 -6.32
N ASN A 195 3.33 -14.41 -7.36
CA ASN A 195 3.86 -13.07 -7.25
C ASN A 195 2.77 -12.00 -7.42
N LEU A 196 2.71 -11.06 -6.48
CA LEU A 196 1.87 -9.88 -6.55
C LEU A 196 2.73 -8.62 -6.48
N ILE A 197 2.61 -7.78 -7.50
CA ILE A 197 3.18 -6.43 -7.48
C ILE A 197 2.04 -5.42 -7.58
N THR A 198 2.07 -4.40 -6.72
CA THR A 198 1.10 -3.30 -6.73
C THR A 198 1.85 -1.99 -6.93
N ILE A 199 1.40 -1.19 -7.89
CA ILE A 199 1.90 0.16 -8.11
C ILE A 199 0.73 1.13 -8.18
N ASN A 200 0.91 2.28 -7.53
CA ASN A 200 -0.03 3.40 -7.69
C ASN A 200 0.51 4.35 -8.77
N CYS A 201 -0.25 4.50 -9.86
CA CYS A 201 0.16 5.29 -11.01
C CYS A 201 0.29 6.78 -10.69
N SER A 202 -0.44 7.29 -9.70
CA SER A 202 -0.36 8.69 -9.29
C SER A 202 0.90 9.05 -8.48
N THR A 203 1.61 8.04 -7.92
CA THR A 203 2.78 8.29 -7.06
C THR A 203 4.10 8.32 -7.82
N VAL A 204 4.11 7.86 -9.06
CA VAL A 204 5.31 7.84 -9.91
C VAL A 204 5.36 9.13 -10.74
N PRO A 205 6.44 9.92 -10.63
CA PRO A 205 6.61 11.10 -11.48
C PRO A 205 6.55 10.73 -12.98
N GLU A 206 5.85 11.53 -13.78
CA GLU A 206 5.60 11.25 -15.20
C GLU A 206 6.88 10.93 -15.99
N ASN A 207 7.95 11.70 -15.75
CA ASN A 207 9.25 11.54 -16.39
C ASN A 207 10.00 10.26 -16.01
N LEU A 208 9.65 9.60 -14.90
CA LEU A 208 10.24 8.34 -14.45
C LEU A 208 9.33 7.14 -14.70
N MET A 209 8.07 7.40 -15.01
CA MET A 209 7.05 6.35 -15.11
C MET A 209 7.41 5.31 -16.19
N GLU A 210 7.91 5.73 -17.33
CA GLU A 210 8.33 4.83 -18.40
C GLU A 210 9.47 3.90 -17.96
N ALA A 211 10.48 4.46 -17.27
CA ALA A 211 11.63 3.71 -16.77
C ALA A 211 11.25 2.73 -15.67
N GLU A 212 10.32 3.11 -14.78
CA GLU A 212 9.82 2.23 -13.72
C GLU A 212 8.98 1.07 -14.29
N TYR A 213 8.13 1.33 -15.30
CA TYR A 213 7.28 0.29 -15.86
C TYR A 213 8.03 -0.68 -16.77
N PHE A 214 8.84 -0.19 -17.70
CA PHE A 214 9.46 -0.98 -18.76
C PHE A 214 10.94 -1.27 -18.52
N GLY A 215 11.57 -0.60 -17.54
CA GLY A 215 13.01 -0.71 -17.29
C GLY A 215 13.85 0.07 -18.31
N HIS A 216 15.16 0.14 -18.05
CA HIS A 216 16.10 0.83 -18.92
C HIS A 216 17.46 0.14 -19.01
N GLU A 217 18.14 0.34 -20.10
CA GLU A 217 19.54 -0.04 -20.28
C GLU A 217 20.46 1.06 -19.71
N LYS A 218 21.73 0.71 -19.44
CA LYS A 218 22.74 1.66 -18.97
C LYS A 218 22.95 2.80 -19.98
N GLY A 219 23.02 4.04 -19.48
CA GLY A 219 23.40 5.22 -20.28
C GLY A 219 22.30 5.86 -21.11
N VAL A 220 21.03 5.46 -20.94
CA VAL A 220 19.90 5.97 -21.77
C VAL A 220 19.48 7.40 -21.41
N PHE A 221 19.69 7.80 -20.15
CA PHE A 221 19.45 9.16 -19.66
C PHE A 221 20.43 9.52 -18.54
N THR A 222 20.51 10.79 -18.17
CA THR A 222 21.37 11.28 -17.09
C THR A 222 20.94 10.64 -15.77
N GLY A 223 21.80 9.80 -15.16
CA GLY A 223 21.49 9.02 -13.96
C GLY A 223 21.25 7.52 -14.20
N ALA A 224 21.21 7.05 -15.43
CA ALA A 224 21.13 5.62 -15.77
C ALA A 224 22.52 4.92 -15.65
N GLU A 225 23.09 4.90 -14.44
CA GLU A 225 24.44 4.33 -14.19
C GLU A 225 24.50 2.81 -14.38
N SER A 226 23.37 2.12 -14.20
CA SER A 226 23.25 0.67 -14.34
C SER A 226 21.96 0.31 -15.07
N ARG A 227 21.92 -0.90 -15.63
CA ARG A 227 20.69 -1.50 -16.15
C ARG A 227 19.72 -1.73 -15.00
N ARG A 228 18.41 -1.42 -15.21
CA ARG A 228 17.33 -1.67 -14.24
C ARG A 228 16.14 -2.37 -14.89
N GLU A 229 15.65 -3.39 -14.22
CA GLU A 229 14.44 -4.11 -14.63
C GLU A 229 13.19 -3.29 -14.30
N GLY A 230 12.21 -3.33 -15.22
CA GLY A 230 10.92 -2.67 -15.03
C GLY A 230 9.93 -3.55 -14.26
N ILE A 231 8.83 -2.93 -13.81
CA ILE A 231 7.79 -3.59 -13.01
C ILE A 231 7.17 -4.77 -13.76
N PHE A 232 7.01 -4.68 -15.09
CA PHE A 232 6.49 -5.78 -15.90
C PHE A 232 7.43 -7.00 -15.93
N GLU A 233 8.76 -6.78 -15.90
CA GLU A 233 9.71 -7.88 -15.76
C GLU A 233 9.63 -8.52 -14.38
N LEU A 234 9.55 -7.70 -13.33
CA LEU A 234 9.45 -8.15 -11.94
C LEU A 234 8.13 -8.90 -11.66
N ALA A 235 7.05 -8.53 -12.37
CA ALA A 235 5.74 -9.16 -12.24
C ALA A 235 5.57 -10.40 -13.11
N ASN A 236 6.58 -10.79 -13.90
CA ASN A 236 6.49 -11.92 -14.82
C ASN A 236 6.10 -13.23 -14.10
N GLY A 237 5.15 -13.96 -14.64
CA GLY A 237 4.54 -15.15 -14.02
C GLY A 237 3.53 -14.83 -12.90
N GLY A 238 3.33 -13.54 -12.57
CA GLY A 238 2.51 -13.06 -11.45
C GLY A 238 1.33 -12.18 -11.86
N THR A 239 0.85 -11.41 -10.88
CA THR A 239 -0.21 -10.42 -11.03
C THR A 239 0.34 -9.02 -10.78
N LEU A 240 -0.01 -8.07 -11.63
CA LEU A 240 0.30 -6.64 -11.47
C LEU A 240 -0.99 -5.87 -11.22
N ILE A 241 -1.08 -5.23 -10.05
CA ILE A 241 -2.15 -4.28 -9.75
C ILE A 241 -1.69 -2.88 -10.14
N LEU A 242 -2.43 -2.25 -11.06
CA LEU A 242 -2.26 -0.87 -11.48
C LEU A 242 -3.33 -0.02 -10.79
N ASP A 243 -2.98 0.61 -9.67
CA ASP A 243 -3.90 1.47 -8.92
C ASP A 243 -3.93 2.87 -9.54
N GLU A 244 -5.14 3.44 -9.67
CA GLU A 244 -5.42 4.73 -10.32
C GLU A 244 -4.91 4.78 -11.77
N ILE A 245 -5.32 3.78 -12.59
CA ILE A 245 -4.92 3.63 -14.00
C ILE A 245 -5.27 4.86 -14.87
N GLY A 246 -6.28 5.63 -14.48
CA GLY A 246 -6.69 6.85 -15.17
C GLY A 246 -5.64 7.97 -15.14
N GLU A 247 -4.63 7.87 -14.26
CA GLU A 247 -3.55 8.84 -14.15
C GLU A 247 -2.37 8.59 -15.12
N ILE A 248 -2.39 7.48 -15.86
CA ILE A 248 -1.31 7.16 -16.81
C ILE A 248 -1.37 8.11 -18.01
N PRO A 249 -0.25 8.80 -18.35
CA PRO A 249 -0.18 9.68 -19.52
C PRO A 249 -0.45 8.95 -20.84
N LEU A 250 -1.05 9.64 -21.81
CA LEU A 250 -1.45 9.05 -23.11
C LEU A 250 -0.32 8.33 -23.86
N HIS A 251 0.91 8.86 -23.81
CA HIS A 251 2.05 8.24 -24.47
C HIS A 251 2.44 6.89 -23.88
N LEU A 252 2.18 6.67 -22.57
CA LEU A 252 2.41 5.37 -21.91
C LEU A 252 1.25 4.40 -22.09
N GLN A 253 0.04 4.91 -22.29
CA GLN A 253 -1.13 4.06 -22.55
C GLN A 253 -0.94 3.22 -23.83
N SER A 254 -0.31 3.76 -24.88
CA SER A 254 0.01 3.00 -26.09
C SER A 254 1.02 1.90 -25.86
N LYS A 255 2.03 2.13 -25.01
CA LYS A 255 3.01 1.10 -24.64
C LYS A 255 2.38 0.01 -23.76
N LEU A 256 1.52 0.41 -22.84
CA LEU A 256 0.77 -0.52 -22.01
C LEU A 256 -0.14 -1.43 -22.86
N LEU A 257 -0.82 -0.84 -23.86
CA LEU A 257 -1.63 -1.62 -24.82
C LEU A 257 -0.79 -2.69 -25.52
N THR A 258 0.38 -2.33 -26.05
CA THR A 258 1.30 -3.26 -26.69
C THR A 258 1.68 -4.43 -25.75
N VAL A 259 1.94 -4.16 -24.47
CA VAL A 259 2.23 -5.23 -23.51
C VAL A 259 1.03 -6.16 -23.31
N LEU A 260 -0.19 -5.60 -23.22
CA LEU A 260 -1.42 -6.37 -23.03
C LEU A 260 -1.78 -7.22 -24.26
N GLU A 261 -1.39 -6.81 -25.46
CA GLU A 261 -1.68 -7.51 -26.71
C GLU A 261 -0.59 -8.52 -27.07
N ASP A 262 0.65 -8.06 -27.12
CA ASP A 262 1.78 -8.86 -27.61
C ASP A 262 2.42 -9.73 -26.52
N LYS A 263 2.08 -9.48 -25.24
CA LYS A 263 2.76 -10.08 -24.07
C LYS A 263 4.29 -9.95 -24.15
N ARG A 264 4.74 -8.81 -24.59
CA ARG A 264 6.16 -8.48 -24.74
C ARG A 264 6.45 -7.07 -24.25
N ILE A 265 7.60 -6.90 -23.64
CA ILE A 265 8.11 -5.58 -23.21
C ILE A 265 9.43 -5.27 -23.90
N ARG A 266 9.73 -3.98 -23.97
CA ARG A 266 10.99 -3.46 -24.47
C ARG A 266 11.52 -2.41 -23.50
N ARG A 267 12.74 -2.59 -23.00
CA ARG A 267 13.38 -1.59 -22.14
C ARG A 267 13.71 -0.34 -22.92
N ILE A 268 13.74 0.78 -22.23
CA ILE A 268 14.18 2.05 -22.82
C ILE A 268 15.65 1.89 -23.24
N GLY A 269 15.97 2.27 -24.49
CA GLY A 269 17.31 2.12 -25.07
C GLY A 269 17.64 0.74 -25.57
N SER A 270 16.78 -0.27 -25.41
CA SER A 270 17.02 -1.62 -25.93
C SER A 270 16.42 -1.81 -27.32
N GLY A 271 17.16 -2.47 -28.21
CA GLY A 271 16.65 -2.97 -29.49
C GLY A 271 15.85 -4.28 -29.36
N ARG A 272 15.90 -4.94 -28.19
CA ARG A 272 15.33 -6.29 -27.97
C ARG A 272 14.04 -6.22 -27.17
N SER A 273 13.05 -7.05 -27.53
CA SER A 273 11.83 -7.28 -26.75
C SER A 273 11.88 -8.62 -26.02
N PHE A 274 11.29 -8.67 -24.83
CA PHE A 274 11.25 -9.85 -23.97
C PHE A 274 9.81 -10.31 -23.78
N PRO A 275 9.50 -11.61 -23.79
CA PRO A 275 8.18 -12.10 -23.44
C PRO A 275 7.91 -11.91 -21.96
N VAL A 276 6.67 -11.53 -21.61
CA VAL A 276 6.20 -11.41 -20.23
C VAL A 276 4.79 -11.99 -20.14
N ASP A 277 4.55 -12.79 -19.13
CA ASP A 277 3.22 -13.31 -18.79
C ASP A 277 2.75 -12.70 -17.48
N VAL A 278 2.03 -11.59 -17.58
CA VAL A 278 1.55 -10.83 -16.43
C VAL A 278 0.04 -10.67 -16.53
N ARG A 279 -0.67 -11.01 -15.46
CA ARG A 279 -2.09 -10.70 -15.33
C ARG A 279 -2.26 -9.30 -14.77
N ILE A 280 -3.14 -8.50 -15.38
CA ILE A 280 -3.39 -7.11 -14.95
C ILE A 280 -4.72 -7.03 -14.21
N ILE A 281 -4.68 -6.36 -13.03
CA ILE A 281 -5.86 -5.87 -12.31
C ILE A 281 -5.71 -4.36 -12.19
N ALA A 282 -6.53 -3.61 -12.92
CA ALA A 282 -6.50 -2.15 -12.91
C ALA A 282 -7.57 -1.61 -11.96
N THR A 283 -7.26 -0.55 -11.20
CA THR A 283 -8.25 0.14 -10.37
C THR A 283 -8.30 1.61 -10.73
N THR A 284 -9.46 2.25 -10.60
CA THR A 284 -9.62 3.69 -10.78
C THR A 284 -10.83 4.24 -10.06
N ASN A 285 -10.77 5.52 -9.64
CA ASN A 285 -11.91 6.30 -9.16
C ASN A 285 -12.47 7.25 -10.23
N GLN A 286 -11.83 7.31 -11.41
CA GLN A 286 -12.23 8.17 -12.51
C GLN A 286 -13.27 7.50 -13.40
N GLU A 287 -14.12 8.30 -14.04
CA GLU A 287 -15.04 7.88 -15.09
C GLU A 287 -14.25 7.77 -16.41
N LEU A 288 -13.70 6.57 -16.70
CA LEU A 288 -12.84 6.39 -17.88
C LEU A 288 -13.56 6.65 -19.19
N GLU A 289 -14.85 6.39 -19.27
CA GLU A 289 -15.69 6.69 -20.44
C GLU A 289 -15.66 8.19 -20.77
N ARG A 290 -15.79 9.02 -19.74
CA ARG A 290 -15.65 10.48 -19.89
C ARG A 290 -14.23 10.87 -20.29
N ASN A 291 -13.21 10.23 -19.71
CA ASN A 291 -11.81 10.49 -20.10
C ASN A 291 -11.53 10.09 -21.56
N ILE A 292 -12.24 9.08 -22.09
CA ILE A 292 -12.16 8.71 -23.52
C ILE A 292 -12.77 9.80 -24.39
N GLU A 293 -13.95 10.32 -24.04
CA GLU A 293 -14.59 11.45 -24.76
C GLU A 293 -13.71 12.69 -24.75
N GLU A 294 -13.06 12.98 -23.63
CA GLU A 294 -12.12 14.11 -23.46
C GLU A 294 -10.72 13.82 -24.03
N LYS A 295 -10.49 12.66 -24.68
CA LYS A 295 -9.21 12.22 -25.26
C LYS A 295 -8.05 12.15 -24.27
N ARG A 296 -8.33 11.91 -22.99
CA ARG A 296 -7.34 11.71 -21.92
C ARG A 296 -7.03 10.23 -21.68
N PHE A 297 -7.93 9.34 -22.13
CA PHE A 297 -7.75 7.90 -22.06
C PHE A 297 -8.07 7.25 -23.42
N ARG A 298 -7.32 6.22 -23.78
CA ARG A 298 -7.52 5.53 -25.07
C ARG A 298 -8.63 4.50 -24.96
N GLN A 299 -9.51 4.48 -25.93
CA GLN A 299 -10.64 3.54 -25.99
C GLN A 299 -10.18 2.09 -26.17
N ASP A 300 -9.12 1.85 -26.99
CA ASP A 300 -8.57 0.51 -27.20
C ASP A 300 -7.99 -0.09 -25.92
N LEU A 301 -7.26 0.69 -25.13
CA LEU A 301 -6.73 0.29 -23.83
C LEU A 301 -7.86 -0.03 -22.84
N TYR A 302 -8.92 0.79 -22.81
CA TYR A 302 -10.09 0.55 -21.95
C TYR A 302 -10.68 -0.83 -22.19
N TYR A 303 -10.99 -1.18 -23.45
CA TYR A 303 -11.56 -2.51 -23.77
C TYR A 303 -10.60 -3.66 -23.45
N ARG A 304 -9.30 -3.44 -23.53
CA ARG A 304 -8.32 -4.48 -23.21
C ARG A 304 -8.15 -4.68 -21.70
N LEU A 305 -8.40 -3.65 -20.89
CA LEU A 305 -8.41 -3.73 -19.42
C LEU A 305 -9.76 -4.19 -18.86
N ALA A 306 -10.86 -3.76 -19.45
CA ALA A 306 -12.22 -4.01 -18.97
C ALA A 306 -12.82 -5.34 -19.47
N VAL A 307 -12.00 -6.38 -19.68
CA VAL A 307 -12.51 -7.71 -20.05
C VAL A 307 -13.43 -8.25 -18.95
N PHE A 308 -13.07 -8.03 -17.69
CA PHE A 308 -13.94 -8.26 -16.55
C PHE A 308 -14.04 -6.93 -15.78
N HIS A 309 -15.22 -6.32 -15.83
CA HIS A 309 -15.46 -5.03 -15.16
C HIS A 309 -16.24 -5.22 -13.86
N MET A 310 -15.72 -4.67 -12.75
CA MET A 310 -16.36 -4.67 -11.43
C MET A 310 -16.53 -3.24 -10.96
N HIS A 311 -17.72 -2.90 -10.46
CA HIS A 311 -17.97 -1.62 -9.81
C HIS A 311 -18.24 -1.82 -8.32
N ILE A 312 -17.47 -1.15 -7.46
CA ILE A 312 -17.65 -1.18 -6.01
C ILE A 312 -18.52 -0.01 -5.61
N PRO A 313 -19.71 -0.26 -5.04
CA PRO A 313 -20.62 0.80 -4.63
C PRO A 313 -20.04 1.60 -3.44
N PRO A 314 -20.36 2.88 -3.32
CA PRO A 314 -19.97 3.69 -2.16
C PRO A 314 -20.70 3.23 -0.88
N LEU A 315 -20.06 3.46 0.28
CA LEU A 315 -20.52 2.98 1.59
C LEU A 315 -21.97 3.43 1.93
N ARG A 316 -22.41 4.59 1.45
CA ARG A 316 -23.80 5.06 1.60
C ARG A 316 -24.85 4.17 0.94
N HIS A 317 -24.49 3.32 -0.02
CA HIS A 317 -25.39 2.36 -0.67
C HIS A 317 -25.48 1.00 0.05
N HIS A 318 -24.66 0.80 1.07
CA HIS A 318 -24.67 -0.39 1.93
C HIS A 318 -24.33 -0.01 3.39
N ALA A 319 -25.03 1.00 3.90
CA ALA A 319 -24.83 1.54 5.25
C ALA A 319 -25.09 0.53 6.39
N GLU A 320 -25.77 -0.58 6.09
CA GLU A 320 -25.92 -1.71 7.01
C GLU A 320 -24.59 -2.36 7.36
N ASP A 321 -23.52 -2.23 6.55
CA ASP A 321 -22.20 -2.76 6.84
C ASP A 321 -21.38 -1.87 7.79
N VAL A 322 -21.79 -0.61 8.01
CA VAL A 322 -21.07 0.34 8.87
C VAL A 322 -20.75 -0.23 10.26
N PRO A 323 -21.69 -0.90 10.98
CA PRO A 323 -21.37 -1.48 12.30
C PRO A 323 -20.30 -2.55 12.24
N GLU A 324 -20.35 -3.44 11.25
CA GLU A 324 -19.39 -4.52 11.10
C GLU A 324 -17.99 -3.98 10.78
N ILE A 325 -17.91 -3.03 9.85
CA ILE A 325 -16.66 -2.37 9.47
C ILE A 325 -16.09 -1.56 10.64
N ALA A 326 -16.93 -0.81 11.35
CA ALA A 326 -16.55 -0.03 12.52
C ALA A 326 -16.03 -0.94 13.65
N GLY A 327 -16.73 -2.04 13.92
CA GLY A 327 -16.32 -3.06 14.91
C GLY A 327 -14.97 -3.68 14.58
N PHE A 328 -14.72 -3.97 13.31
CA PHE A 328 -13.42 -4.48 12.87
C PHE A 328 -12.28 -3.50 13.15
N PHE A 329 -12.42 -2.23 12.80
CA PHE A 329 -11.39 -1.23 13.07
C PHE A 329 -11.25 -0.97 14.57
N LEU A 330 -12.35 -0.94 15.31
CA LEU A 330 -12.35 -0.74 16.76
C LEU A 330 -11.54 -1.83 17.48
N ASN A 331 -11.79 -3.10 17.17
CA ASN A 331 -11.05 -4.23 17.74
C ASN A 331 -9.55 -4.19 17.43
N ARG A 332 -9.18 -3.51 16.36
CA ARG A 332 -7.78 -3.32 15.97
C ARG A 332 -7.09 -2.21 16.73
N PHE A 333 -7.80 -1.11 17.01
CA PHE A 333 -7.21 0.09 17.62
C PHE A 333 -7.34 0.11 19.14
N THR A 334 -8.19 -0.73 19.74
CA THR A 334 -8.41 -0.75 21.19
C THR A 334 -8.14 -2.12 21.82
N ARG A 335 -7.45 -2.10 22.96
CA ARG A 335 -7.34 -3.23 23.87
C ARG A 335 -7.50 -2.70 25.31
N PRO A 336 -8.47 -3.15 26.12
CA PRO A 336 -9.52 -4.12 25.81
C PRO A 336 -10.54 -3.61 24.80
N PRO A 337 -11.37 -4.51 24.21
CA PRO A 337 -12.45 -4.14 23.29
C PRO A 337 -13.41 -3.15 23.94
N THR A 338 -13.78 -2.11 23.21
CA THR A 338 -14.71 -1.08 23.65
C THR A 338 -15.89 -1.08 22.68
N ALA A 339 -17.10 -0.82 23.17
CA ALA A 339 -18.30 -0.75 22.34
C ALA A 339 -18.59 0.70 21.91
N ILE A 340 -19.14 0.86 20.71
CA ILE A 340 -19.70 2.14 20.25
C ILE A 340 -21.15 2.18 20.75
N PRO A 341 -21.59 3.25 21.45
CA PRO A 341 -22.98 3.39 21.88
C PRO A 341 -23.95 3.35 20.69
N ASP A 342 -25.16 2.79 20.90
CA ASP A 342 -26.17 2.64 19.83
C ASP A 342 -26.57 3.97 19.20
N GLU A 343 -26.67 5.05 19.96
CA GLU A 343 -26.94 6.40 19.47
C GLU A 343 -25.84 6.87 18.49
N GLN A 344 -24.57 6.64 18.85
CA GLN A 344 -23.44 6.97 18.00
C GLN A 344 -23.47 6.13 16.73
N MET A 345 -23.79 4.85 16.84
CA MET A 345 -23.91 3.93 15.71
C MET A 345 -25.04 4.33 14.76
N ALA A 346 -26.18 4.76 15.29
CA ALA A 346 -27.30 5.25 14.47
C ALA A 346 -26.90 6.49 13.65
N ARG A 347 -26.19 7.45 14.28
CA ARG A 347 -25.66 8.63 13.59
C ARG A 347 -24.64 8.26 12.50
N MET A 348 -23.76 7.30 12.77
CA MET A 348 -22.78 6.81 11.81
C MET A 348 -23.45 6.13 10.60
N LYS A 349 -24.53 5.35 10.80
CA LYS A 349 -25.30 4.74 9.71
C LYS A 349 -26.00 5.78 8.82
N ALA A 350 -26.44 6.88 9.40
CA ALA A 350 -27.12 7.95 8.68
C ALA A 350 -26.17 8.89 7.92
N TYR A 351 -24.88 8.83 8.21
CA TYR A 351 -23.88 9.71 7.59
C TYR A 351 -23.50 9.21 6.17
N PRO A 352 -23.36 10.11 5.18
CA PRO A 352 -23.14 9.73 3.77
C PRO A 352 -21.75 9.20 3.42
N TRP A 353 -20.77 9.31 4.31
CA TRP A 353 -19.39 8.81 4.15
C TRP A 353 -18.73 9.20 2.82
N PRO A 354 -18.50 10.51 2.54
CA PRO A 354 -17.88 10.94 1.28
C PRO A 354 -16.48 10.34 1.05
N GLY A 355 -15.74 10.04 2.10
CA GLY A 355 -14.46 9.33 2.06
C GLY A 355 -14.58 7.81 2.24
N ASN A 356 -15.83 7.27 2.21
CA ASN A 356 -16.14 5.85 2.30
C ASN A 356 -15.46 5.15 3.49
N VAL A 357 -14.98 3.92 3.31
CA VAL A 357 -14.33 3.11 4.35
C VAL A 357 -13.03 3.75 4.86
N ARG A 358 -12.33 4.51 4.02
CA ARG A 358 -11.11 5.24 4.44
C ARG A 358 -11.45 6.31 5.48
N GLU A 359 -12.52 7.06 5.28
CA GLU A 359 -13.00 8.05 6.24
C GLU A 359 -13.49 7.38 7.52
N LEU A 360 -14.31 6.33 7.41
CA LEU A 360 -14.80 5.56 8.55
C LEU A 360 -13.64 5.05 9.42
N ARG A 361 -12.62 4.46 8.81
CA ARG A 361 -11.41 4.02 9.51
C ARG A 361 -10.75 5.19 10.28
N ASN A 362 -10.54 6.34 9.61
CA ASN A 362 -9.89 7.50 10.22
C ASN A 362 -10.71 8.07 11.38
N VAL A 363 -12.04 8.09 11.27
CA VAL A 363 -12.94 8.53 12.34
C VAL A 363 -12.83 7.60 13.55
N ILE A 364 -12.88 6.28 13.34
CA ILE A 364 -12.72 5.29 14.42
C ILE A 364 -11.33 5.40 15.07
N GLU A 365 -10.27 5.50 14.28
CA GLU A 365 -8.89 5.64 14.78
C GLU A 365 -8.75 6.89 15.64
N ARG A 366 -9.26 8.04 15.19
CA ARG A 366 -9.26 9.30 15.94
C ARG A 366 -10.10 9.19 17.22
N ALA A 367 -11.28 8.57 17.17
CA ALA A 367 -12.13 8.34 18.34
C ALA A 367 -11.43 7.47 19.39
N CYS A 368 -10.68 6.46 18.95
CA CYS A 368 -9.87 5.63 19.84
C CYS A 368 -8.75 6.41 20.52
N LEU A 369 -8.09 7.34 19.81
CA LEU A 369 -7.04 8.21 20.36
C LEU A 369 -7.61 9.23 21.37
N LEU A 370 -8.80 9.76 21.11
CA LEU A 370 -9.46 10.80 21.93
C LEU A 370 -10.35 10.23 23.03
N ARG A 371 -10.43 8.90 23.18
CA ARG A 371 -11.30 8.23 24.15
C ARG A 371 -11.09 8.74 25.57
N ARG A 372 -12.19 8.91 26.30
CA ARG A 372 -12.19 9.22 27.74
C ARG A 372 -12.67 7.98 28.51
N GLY A 373 -11.75 7.33 29.21
CA GLY A 373 -12.06 6.06 29.91
C GLY A 373 -12.43 4.94 28.93
N ASN A 374 -13.60 4.31 29.12
CA ASN A 374 -14.08 3.21 28.28
C ASN A 374 -15.15 3.65 27.26
N ARG A 375 -15.34 4.95 27.02
CA ARG A 375 -16.36 5.49 26.11
C ARG A 375 -15.71 6.04 24.84
N ILE A 376 -16.29 5.71 23.70
CA ILE A 376 -15.86 6.14 22.37
C ILE A 376 -17.04 6.79 21.66
N GLU A 377 -16.85 8.00 21.14
CA GLU A 377 -17.88 8.83 20.51
C GLU A 377 -17.47 9.21 19.08
N PRO A 378 -17.41 8.24 18.14
CA PRO A 378 -16.90 8.48 16.80
C PRO A 378 -17.82 9.42 15.98
N ALA A 379 -19.13 9.41 16.21
CA ALA A 379 -20.06 10.27 15.47
C ALA A 379 -19.88 11.76 15.79
N ASP A 380 -19.26 12.13 16.91
CA ASP A 380 -18.97 13.51 17.24
C ASP A 380 -17.75 14.05 16.46
N LEU A 381 -16.98 13.16 15.83
CA LEU A 381 -15.85 13.48 14.95
C LEU A 381 -16.22 13.52 13.47
N LEU A 382 -17.48 13.24 13.13
CA LEU A 382 -17.98 13.37 11.77
C LEU A 382 -17.91 14.84 11.36
N TRP A 383 -17.44 15.08 10.18
CA TRP A 383 -17.35 16.44 9.68
C TRP A 383 -18.76 16.97 9.37
N THR A 384 -19.24 17.84 10.22
CA THR A 384 -20.53 18.52 10.07
C THR A 384 -20.41 19.82 9.26
N ALA A 385 -19.28 20.09 8.62
CA ALA A 385 -19.25 21.18 7.66
C ALA A 385 -20.33 20.93 6.61
N PRO A 386 -21.18 21.92 6.29
CA PRO A 386 -22.09 21.77 5.16
C PRO A 386 -21.19 21.43 3.96
N MET A 387 -21.32 20.21 3.42
CA MET A 387 -20.81 19.96 2.08
C MET A 387 -21.31 21.13 1.24
N PRO A 388 -20.44 21.82 0.48
CA PRO A 388 -20.96 22.70 -0.55
C PRO A 388 -21.97 21.83 -1.29
N ALA A 389 -23.23 22.24 -1.26
CA ALA A 389 -24.27 21.55 -1.99
C ALA A 389 -23.67 21.25 -3.34
N ARG A 390 -23.56 19.95 -3.68
CA ARG A 390 -23.19 19.55 -5.04
C ARG A 390 -23.94 20.50 -5.92
N PRO A 391 -23.32 21.27 -6.82
CA PRO A 391 -24.12 22.12 -7.68
C PRO A 391 -25.15 21.18 -8.27
N GLU A 392 -26.38 21.33 -7.81
CA GLU A 392 -27.51 20.67 -8.43
C GLU A 392 -27.31 20.99 -9.90
N THR A 393 -27.10 19.97 -10.71
CA THR A 393 -27.08 20.14 -12.15
C THR A 393 -28.32 20.95 -12.42
N PRO A 394 -28.20 22.20 -12.89
CA PRO A 394 -29.39 23.02 -13.06
C PRO A 394 -30.29 22.21 -13.97
N SER A 395 -31.44 21.82 -13.45
CA SER A 395 -32.53 21.34 -14.29
C SER A 395 -32.63 22.36 -15.41
N LYS A 396 -32.41 21.91 -16.64
CA LYS A 396 -32.48 22.74 -17.85
C LYS A 396 -33.94 23.23 -18.01
N GLY A 397 -34.29 24.19 -17.18
CA GLY A 397 -35.32 25.18 -17.50
C GLY A 397 -34.56 26.44 -17.91
N PRO A 398 -35.02 27.22 -18.86
CA PRO A 398 -34.33 28.42 -19.28
C PRO A 398 -34.22 29.33 -18.06
N SER A 399 -32.97 29.49 -17.55
CA SER A 399 -32.69 30.49 -16.53
C SER A 399 -33.04 31.83 -17.13
N ALA A 400 -34.13 32.41 -16.68
CA ALA A 400 -34.48 33.77 -17.01
C ALA A 400 -33.30 34.64 -16.60
N ILE A 401 -32.57 35.16 -17.55
CA ILE A 401 -31.49 36.13 -17.33
C ILE A 401 -32.18 37.37 -16.75
N LEU A 402 -32.15 37.52 -15.40
CA LEU A 402 -32.65 38.66 -14.73
C LEU A 402 -31.79 39.87 -15.03
N PRO A 403 -32.40 41.06 -15.36
CA PRO A 403 -31.65 42.29 -15.56
C PRO A 403 -30.74 42.58 -14.36
N LEU A 404 -29.56 43.09 -14.61
CA LEU A 404 -28.54 43.37 -13.57
C LEU A 404 -29.06 44.23 -12.42
N GLU A 405 -29.98 45.15 -12.73
CA GLU A 405 -30.64 46.00 -11.75
C GLU A 405 -31.50 45.21 -10.77
N GLN A 406 -32.24 44.20 -11.24
CA GLN A 406 -33.10 43.37 -10.38
C GLN A 406 -32.24 42.43 -9.45
N MET A 407 -31.12 41.93 -9.97
CA MET A 407 -30.18 41.18 -9.16
C MET A 407 -29.52 42.06 -8.08
N ALA A 408 -29.11 43.27 -8.46
CA ALA A 408 -28.52 44.21 -7.50
C ALA A 408 -29.52 44.65 -6.42
N GLU A 409 -30.80 44.83 -6.75
CA GLU A 409 -31.85 45.15 -5.80
C GLU A 409 -32.12 44.03 -4.81
N ALA A 410 -32.21 42.77 -5.30
CA ALA A 410 -32.39 41.60 -4.46
C ALA A 410 -31.24 41.46 -3.46
N HIS A 411 -30.01 41.59 -3.94
CA HIS A 411 -28.81 41.48 -3.09
C HIS A 411 -28.67 42.60 -2.04
N ILE A 412 -29.10 43.83 -2.39
CA ILE A 412 -29.15 44.96 -1.45
C ILE A 412 -30.20 44.70 -0.33
N ARG A 413 -31.39 44.18 -0.67
CA ARG A 413 -32.42 43.84 0.31
C ARG A 413 -31.97 42.74 1.26
N GLU A 414 -31.27 41.73 0.73
CA GLU A 414 -30.74 40.62 1.51
C GLU A 414 -29.64 41.09 2.48
N ALA A 415 -28.68 41.92 2.02
CA ALA A 415 -27.63 42.48 2.86
C ALA A 415 -28.17 43.33 4.01
N VAL A 416 -29.21 44.12 3.76
CA VAL A 416 -29.87 44.93 4.82
C VAL A 416 -30.60 44.04 5.83
N ARG A 417 -31.29 42.96 5.39
CA ARG A 417 -31.90 41.96 6.28
C ARG A 417 -30.85 41.26 7.13
N ALA A 418 -29.77 40.75 6.53
CA ALA A 418 -28.68 40.08 7.22
C ALA A 418 -28.01 40.97 8.30
N CYS A 419 -28.08 42.29 8.12
CA CYS A 419 -27.58 43.26 9.09
C CYS A 419 -28.67 43.78 10.05
N SER A 420 -29.81 43.13 10.16
CA SER A 420 -30.94 43.55 11.04
C SER A 420 -31.31 45.03 10.87
N GLY A 421 -31.29 45.54 9.64
CA GLY A 421 -31.64 46.92 9.30
C GLY A 421 -30.50 47.96 9.46
N ASN A 422 -29.33 47.57 9.94
CA ASN A 422 -28.18 48.47 10.10
C ASN A 422 -27.56 48.83 8.74
N LYS A 423 -27.94 49.98 8.19
CA LYS A 423 -27.55 50.47 6.85
C LYS A 423 -26.03 50.74 6.77
N SER A 424 -25.38 51.15 7.85
CA SER A 424 -23.92 51.41 7.85
C SER A 424 -23.11 50.10 7.75
N ARG A 425 -23.58 49.02 8.42
CA ARG A 425 -22.98 47.70 8.37
C ARG A 425 -23.21 47.04 7.01
N ALA A 426 -24.43 47.17 6.47
CA ALA A 426 -24.78 46.64 5.15
C ALA A 426 -24.00 47.34 4.02
N ALA A 427 -23.80 48.67 4.08
CA ALA A 427 -23.00 49.40 3.10
C ALA A 427 -21.50 48.89 3.07
N ARG A 428 -20.96 48.62 4.26
CA ARG A 428 -19.58 48.10 4.41
C ARG A 428 -19.46 46.67 3.83
N LEU A 429 -20.44 45.79 4.07
CA LEU A 429 -20.51 44.45 3.51
C LEU A 429 -20.65 44.43 1.98
N LEU A 430 -21.43 45.36 1.44
CA LEU A 430 -21.65 45.51 0.01
C LEU A 430 -20.50 46.26 -0.71
N GLY A 431 -19.48 46.74 0.00
CA GLY A 431 -18.36 47.49 -0.60
C GLY A 431 -18.76 48.85 -1.20
N ILE A 432 -19.89 49.45 -0.77
CA ILE A 432 -20.40 50.71 -1.27
C ILE A 432 -20.51 51.76 -0.18
N SER A 433 -20.56 53.07 -0.57
CA SER A 433 -20.75 54.14 0.39
C SER A 433 -22.16 54.12 0.98
N LEU A 434 -22.32 54.57 2.23
CA LEU A 434 -23.64 54.68 2.90
C LEU A 434 -24.62 55.57 2.12
N SER A 435 -24.14 56.61 1.44
CA SER A 435 -24.90 57.51 0.59
C SER A 435 -25.44 56.76 -0.65
N THR A 436 -24.59 55.93 -1.25
CA THR A 436 -24.98 55.10 -2.41
C THR A 436 -26.03 54.06 -2.02
N LEU A 437 -25.85 53.39 -0.86
CA LEU A 437 -26.83 52.44 -0.34
C LEU A 437 -28.19 53.13 -0.07
N LYS A 438 -28.21 54.25 0.62
CA LYS A 438 -29.42 55.03 0.86
C LYS A 438 -30.13 55.45 -0.40
N ARG A 439 -29.40 55.91 -1.44
CA ARG A 439 -29.94 56.29 -2.76
C ARG A 439 -30.60 55.09 -3.43
N LYS A 440 -29.90 53.94 -3.46
CA LYS A 440 -30.43 52.70 -4.07
C LYS A 440 -31.67 52.19 -3.32
N LEU A 441 -31.68 52.21 -1.98
CA LEU A 441 -32.87 51.83 -1.17
C LEU A 441 -34.08 52.74 -1.45
N ARG A 442 -33.86 54.05 -1.58
CA ARG A 442 -34.95 54.98 -1.95
C ARG A 442 -35.52 54.70 -3.35
N LYS A 443 -34.69 54.30 -4.32
CA LYS A 443 -35.14 53.89 -5.67
C LYS A 443 -35.99 52.60 -5.61
N ILE A 444 -35.57 51.65 -4.76
CA ILE A 444 -36.27 50.37 -4.55
C ILE A 444 -37.60 50.52 -3.82
N GLU A 445 -37.73 51.51 -2.89
CA GLU A 445 -38.92 51.79 -2.08
C GLU A 445 -39.97 52.68 -2.81
N ARG A 446 -39.55 53.34 -3.93
CA ARG A 446 -40.45 54.14 -4.80
C ARG A 446 -40.35 53.61 -6.25
N PRO A 447 -41.18 52.59 -6.62
CA PRO A 447 -41.32 52.24 -8.03
C PRO A 447 -41.99 53.39 -8.77
N GLU A 448 -41.35 53.85 -9.83
CA GLU A 448 -41.90 54.91 -10.74
C GLU A 448 -43.25 54.44 -11.27
N GLN A 449 -44.29 55.20 -10.98
CA GLN A 449 -45.59 55.12 -11.66
C GLN A 449 -45.43 55.77 -13.05
N GLY A 450 -45.62 54.95 -14.09
CA GLY A 450 -46.15 55.43 -15.35
C GLY A 450 -45.15 55.91 -16.37
N GLN A 451 -45.01 55.14 -17.45
CA GLN A 451 -45.13 55.67 -18.82
C GLN A 451 -45.52 54.52 -19.76
N ASN A 452 -46.88 54.35 -19.86
CA ASN A 452 -47.46 53.74 -21.05
C ASN A 452 -47.60 54.85 -22.10
N GLY A 453 -46.79 54.84 -23.16
CA GLY A 453 -46.96 55.57 -24.38
C GLY A 453 -46.90 54.59 -25.53
N PRO A 454 -47.83 54.60 -26.50
CA PRO A 454 -47.85 53.60 -27.56
C PRO A 454 -46.82 53.98 -28.63
N ILE A 455 -45.98 53.06 -29.01
CA ILE A 455 -45.15 53.18 -30.19
C ILE A 455 -45.79 52.36 -31.30
N GLY A 456 -46.23 53.09 -32.31
CA GLY A 456 -46.82 52.57 -33.52
C GLY A 456 -45.83 51.79 -34.40
N SER A 457 -46.45 51.02 -35.23
CA SER A 457 -46.00 50.36 -36.45
C SER A 457 -44.84 51.03 -37.20
N LEU A 458 -43.77 50.24 -37.44
CA LEU A 458 -43.19 50.07 -38.79
C LEU A 458 -42.32 48.81 -38.80
#